data_aaf491966c54fd0a37f42f741e2b7978
#
_entry.id   aaf491966c54fd0a37f42f741e2b7978
#
_cell.length_a   1.000
_cell.length_b   1.000
_cell.length_c   1.000
_cell.angle_alpha   90.00
_cell.angle_beta   90.00
_cell.angle_gamma   90.00
#
_symmetry.space_group_name_H-M   'P 1'
#
loop_
_entity.id
_entity.type
_entity.pdbx_description
1 polymer ?
#
loop_
_entity_poly.entity_id
_entity_poly.type
_entity_poly.pdbx_seq_one_letter_code
_entity_poly.pdbx_strand_id
1 'polypeptide(L)'
;MYRFILSFIIITGCGKKTSPVNIYDSDEYKNLTRKEIIIGESIWATACFRCHRYGTNGATVLENKAYWDQAATKGLNELYKSVWEGKKGENGTMPPKGFCNLCSEDEIKKSVLYSFHLAKKVQKSEKSDNSTEQE
;
A
#
# COMPACT_ATOMS: atom_id res chain seq x y z
N MET A 1 63.92 -10.30 -10.74
CA MET A 1 62.84 -10.25 -9.72
C MET A 1 61.79 -9.26 -10.17
N TYR A 2 60.70 -9.72 -10.78
CA TYR A 2 59.58 -8.89 -11.22
C TYR A 2 58.52 -8.89 -10.08
N ARG A 3 58.28 -7.73 -9.45
CA ARG A 3 57.20 -7.54 -8.46
C ARG A 3 55.93 -7.14 -9.23
N PHE A 4 54.99 -8.07 -9.34
CA PHE A 4 53.64 -7.79 -9.80
C PHE A 4 52.89 -7.05 -8.69
N ILE A 5 52.57 -5.77 -8.92
CA ILE A 5 51.66 -5.01 -8.08
C ILE A 5 50.25 -5.28 -8.60
N LEU A 6 49.49 -6.12 -7.89
CA LEU A 6 48.07 -6.29 -8.12
C LEU A 6 47.33 -5.03 -7.62
N SER A 7 46.89 -4.18 -8.54
CA SER A 7 45.99 -3.06 -8.24
C SER A 7 44.58 -3.59 -8.00
N PHE A 8 44.18 -3.56 -6.74
CA PHE A 8 42.81 -3.94 -6.34
C PHE A 8 41.90 -2.74 -6.61
N ILE A 9 41.12 -2.79 -7.70
CA ILE A 9 40.10 -1.79 -8.01
C ILE A 9 38.89 -2.07 -7.15
N ILE A 10 38.69 -1.30 -6.07
CA ILE A 10 37.48 -1.33 -5.25
C ILE A 10 36.40 -0.54 -6.01
N ILE A 11 35.49 -1.25 -6.65
CA ILE A 11 34.29 -0.64 -7.24
C ILE A 11 33.25 -0.40 -6.11
N THR A 12 33.28 0.81 -5.54
CA THR A 12 32.22 1.28 -4.63
C THR A 12 30.98 1.60 -5.45
N GLY A 13 30.12 0.60 -5.62
CA GLY A 13 28.78 0.76 -6.19
C GLY A 13 27.92 1.60 -5.25
N CYS A 14 27.82 2.91 -5.47
CA CYS A 14 26.90 3.80 -4.79
C CYS A 14 25.49 3.54 -5.33
N GLY A 15 24.76 2.59 -4.74
CA GLY A 15 23.35 2.36 -5.01
C GLY A 15 22.55 3.58 -4.58
N LYS A 16 22.12 4.42 -5.53
CA LYS A 16 21.15 5.49 -5.26
C LYS A 16 19.87 4.86 -4.73
N LYS A 17 19.60 5.01 -3.44
CA LYS A 17 18.27 4.76 -2.88
C LYS A 17 17.34 5.81 -3.47
N THR A 18 16.62 5.46 -4.53
CA THR A 18 15.51 6.29 -5.03
C THR A 18 14.43 6.31 -3.96
N SER A 19 13.97 7.51 -3.59
CA SER A 19 12.84 7.66 -2.68
C SER A 19 11.63 6.93 -3.25
N PRO A 20 10.81 6.26 -2.40
CA PRO A 20 9.63 5.55 -2.89
C PRO A 20 8.66 6.54 -3.57
N VAL A 21 8.09 6.13 -4.68
CA VAL A 21 7.07 6.89 -5.39
C VAL A 21 5.76 6.81 -4.59
N ASN A 22 5.12 7.95 -4.34
CA ASN A 22 3.80 7.97 -3.72
C ASN A 22 2.83 7.11 -4.53
N ILE A 23 2.02 6.30 -3.86
CA ILE A 23 1.07 5.39 -4.54
C ILE A 23 0.21 6.13 -5.57
N TYR A 24 -0.33 7.28 -5.21
CA TYR A 24 -1.21 8.07 -6.08
C TYR A 24 -0.51 8.62 -7.33
N ASP A 25 0.83 8.66 -7.31
CA ASP A 25 1.68 9.12 -8.42
C ASP A 25 2.28 7.96 -9.21
N SER A 26 2.16 6.74 -8.70
CA SER A 26 2.68 5.54 -9.37
C SER A 26 1.91 5.20 -10.66
N ASP A 27 2.60 4.61 -11.60
CA ASP A 27 1.98 4.17 -12.87
C ASP A 27 0.97 3.04 -12.63
N GLU A 28 1.24 2.18 -11.66
CA GLU A 28 0.34 1.09 -11.28
C GLU A 28 -1.01 1.60 -10.79
N TYR A 29 -1.02 2.70 -10.03
CA TYR A 29 -2.26 3.30 -9.55
C TYR A 29 -3.00 4.09 -10.64
N LYS A 30 -2.27 4.90 -11.41
CA LYS A 30 -2.85 5.76 -12.47
C LYS A 30 -3.46 4.96 -13.61
N ASN A 31 -2.89 3.80 -13.91
CA ASN A 31 -3.32 2.94 -15.03
C ASN A 31 -4.16 1.74 -14.59
N LEU A 32 -4.70 1.76 -13.34
CA LEU A 32 -5.58 0.70 -12.87
C LEU A 32 -6.74 0.45 -13.84
N THR A 33 -6.75 -0.73 -14.41
CA THR A 33 -7.82 -1.18 -15.30
C THR A 33 -9.04 -1.60 -14.48
N ARG A 34 -10.21 -1.57 -15.13
CA ARG A 34 -11.46 -2.09 -14.51
C ARG A 34 -11.31 -3.53 -14.02
N LYS A 35 -10.59 -4.38 -14.75
CA LYS A 35 -10.34 -5.77 -14.36
C LYS A 35 -9.54 -5.86 -13.06
N GLU A 36 -8.50 -5.06 -12.92
CA GLU A 36 -7.66 -5.03 -11.71
C GLU A 36 -8.42 -4.46 -10.51
N ILE A 37 -9.27 -3.45 -10.73
CA ILE A 37 -10.17 -2.94 -9.70
C ILE A 37 -11.11 -4.04 -9.20
N ILE A 38 -11.75 -4.82 -10.09
CA ILE A 38 -12.64 -5.92 -9.71
C ILE A 38 -11.92 -7.00 -8.92
N ILE A 39 -10.68 -7.37 -9.33
CA ILE A 39 -9.87 -8.34 -8.60
C ILE A 39 -9.52 -7.79 -7.22
N GLY A 40 -9.01 -6.56 -7.14
CA GLY A 40 -8.66 -5.92 -5.87
C GLY A 40 -9.85 -5.78 -4.93
N GLU A 41 -11.03 -5.43 -5.44
CA GLU A 41 -12.28 -5.35 -4.71
C GLU A 41 -12.70 -6.69 -4.12
N SER A 42 -12.64 -7.76 -4.91
CA SER A 42 -12.99 -9.12 -4.46
C SER A 42 -12.12 -9.57 -3.29
N ILE A 43 -10.79 -9.36 -3.38
CA ILE A 43 -9.87 -9.69 -2.30
C ILE A 43 -10.09 -8.78 -1.09
N TRP A 44 -10.28 -7.48 -1.32
CA TRP A 44 -10.54 -6.53 -0.26
C TRP A 44 -11.81 -6.87 0.53
N ALA A 45 -12.89 -7.20 -0.16
CA ALA A 45 -14.18 -7.56 0.45
C ALA A 45 -14.09 -8.82 1.33
N THR A 46 -13.23 -9.77 0.99
CA THR A 46 -13.09 -11.03 1.71
C THR A 46 -12.04 -11.00 2.82
N ALA A 47 -10.93 -10.31 2.61
CA ALA A 47 -9.77 -10.33 3.52
C ALA A 47 -9.57 -9.03 4.33
N CYS A 48 -9.89 -7.86 3.77
CA CYS A 48 -9.54 -6.56 4.35
C CYS A 48 -10.73 -5.87 5.03
N PHE A 49 -11.94 -6.06 4.47
CA PHE A 49 -13.16 -5.34 4.81
C PHE A 49 -13.47 -5.35 6.31
N ARG A 50 -13.43 -6.51 6.97
CA ARG A 50 -13.85 -6.65 8.38
C ARG A 50 -13.07 -5.73 9.32
N CYS A 51 -11.78 -5.54 9.06
CA CYS A 51 -10.93 -4.71 9.90
C CYS A 51 -10.94 -3.26 9.42
N HIS A 52 -10.70 -3.01 8.14
CA HIS A 52 -10.50 -1.64 7.62
C HIS A 52 -11.79 -0.85 7.40
N ARG A 53 -12.95 -1.50 7.38
CA ARG A 53 -14.24 -0.79 7.34
C ARG A 53 -14.69 -0.30 8.72
N TYR A 54 -14.38 -1.06 9.76
CA TYR A 54 -14.93 -0.82 11.11
C TYR A 54 -13.86 -0.49 12.16
N GLY A 55 -12.58 -0.46 11.81
CA GLY A 55 -11.50 -0.20 12.76
C GLY A 55 -11.22 -1.38 13.70
N THR A 56 -11.69 -2.58 13.37
CA THR A 56 -11.52 -3.77 14.20
C THR A 56 -10.04 -4.09 14.38
N ASN A 57 -9.63 -4.51 15.57
CA ASN A 57 -8.25 -4.83 15.93
C ASN A 57 -7.26 -3.67 15.68
N GLY A 58 -7.70 -2.43 15.84
CA GLY A 58 -6.87 -1.25 15.65
C GLY A 58 -6.53 -0.95 14.18
N ALA A 59 -7.24 -1.54 13.23
CA ALA A 59 -7.06 -1.24 11.83
C ALA A 59 -7.52 0.19 11.51
N THR A 60 -6.80 0.87 10.62
CA THR A 60 -7.23 2.18 10.14
C THR A 60 -8.50 2.06 9.29
N VAL A 61 -9.45 2.95 9.51
CA VAL A 61 -10.67 3.03 8.70
C VAL A 61 -10.43 3.84 7.43
N LEU A 62 -11.29 3.69 6.43
CA LEU A 62 -11.15 4.33 5.12
C LEU A 62 -11.24 5.86 5.20
N GLU A 63 -11.99 6.38 6.15
CA GLU A 63 -12.23 7.80 6.41
C GLU A 63 -10.99 8.52 6.98
N ASN A 64 -10.03 7.79 7.57
CA ASN A 64 -8.81 8.38 8.14
C ASN A 64 -7.83 8.87 7.06
N LYS A 65 -8.15 10.03 6.49
CA LYS A 65 -7.36 10.63 5.42
C LYS A 65 -5.89 10.82 5.77
N ALA A 66 -5.59 11.28 6.98
CA ALA A 66 -4.21 11.54 7.42
C ALA A 66 -3.36 10.27 7.36
N TYR A 67 -3.92 9.14 7.80
CA TYR A 67 -3.23 7.84 7.71
C TYR A 67 -2.99 7.42 6.26
N TRP A 68 -4.02 7.49 5.40
CA TRP A 68 -3.90 7.04 4.01
C TRP A 68 -2.94 7.90 3.20
N ASP A 69 -2.94 9.22 3.42
CA ASP A 69 -1.97 10.13 2.78
C ASP A 69 -0.53 9.80 3.22
N GLN A 70 -0.30 9.61 4.52
CA GLN A 70 1.00 9.22 5.04
C GLN A 70 1.43 7.84 4.52
N ALA A 71 0.52 6.86 4.52
CA ALA A 71 0.81 5.52 4.01
C ALA A 71 1.17 5.54 2.51
N ALA A 72 0.49 6.38 1.71
CA ALA A 72 0.76 6.51 0.28
C ALA A 72 2.22 6.90 -0.03
N THR A 73 2.87 7.67 0.84
CA THR A 73 4.28 8.08 0.64
C THR A 73 5.28 6.94 0.76
N LYS A 74 4.90 5.81 1.32
CA LYS A 74 5.77 4.63 1.47
C LYS A 74 5.97 3.87 0.16
N GLY A 75 5.11 4.12 -0.82
CA GLY A 75 5.13 3.44 -2.10
C GLY A 75 4.59 2.00 -2.05
N LEU A 76 4.23 1.49 -3.24
CA LEU A 76 3.52 0.22 -3.38
C LEU A 76 4.30 -0.98 -2.82
N ASN A 77 5.61 -1.04 -3.05
CA ASN A 77 6.42 -2.19 -2.65
C ASN A 77 6.49 -2.36 -1.12
N GLU A 78 6.67 -1.26 -0.37
CA GLU A 78 6.72 -1.32 1.08
C GLU A 78 5.34 -1.65 1.67
N LEU A 79 4.29 -1.06 1.12
CA LEU A 79 2.92 -1.34 1.55
C LEU A 79 2.52 -2.78 1.24
N TYR A 80 2.84 -3.26 0.03
CA TYR A 80 2.64 -4.66 -0.33
C TYR A 80 3.37 -5.61 0.64
N LYS A 81 4.66 -5.35 0.91
CA LYS A 81 5.44 -6.14 1.86
C LYS A 81 4.78 -6.17 3.25
N SER A 82 4.34 -5.01 3.74
CA SER A 82 3.66 -4.90 5.04
C SER A 82 2.36 -5.73 5.09
N VAL A 83 1.61 -5.79 4.00
CA VAL A 83 0.40 -6.61 3.90
C VAL A 83 0.74 -8.09 3.76
N TRP A 84 1.75 -8.42 2.96
CA TRP A 84 2.19 -9.79 2.73
C TRP A 84 2.70 -10.47 3.99
N GLU A 85 3.56 -9.79 4.74
CA GLU A 85 4.19 -10.30 5.97
C GLU A 85 3.32 -10.12 7.22
N GLY A 86 2.30 -9.25 7.12
CA GLY A 86 1.57 -8.75 8.28
C GLY A 86 2.31 -7.61 8.98
N LYS A 87 1.62 -6.91 9.85
CA LYS A 87 2.20 -5.75 10.55
C LYS A 87 1.67 -5.64 11.96
N LYS A 88 2.58 -5.50 12.93
CA LYS A 88 2.24 -5.10 14.30
C LYS A 88 2.16 -3.57 14.35
N GLY A 89 1.01 -3.03 14.72
CA GLY A 89 0.78 -1.62 14.99
C GLY A 89 0.69 -1.33 16.49
N GLU A 90 0.44 -0.08 16.85
CA GLU A 90 0.27 0.33 18.24
C GLU A 90 -1.03 -0.23 18.85
N ASN A 91 -2.10 -0.27 18.09
CA ASN A 91 -3.43 -0.62 18.55
C ASN A 91 -3.88 -2.03 18.13
N GLY A 92 -2.99 -2.80 17.51
CA GLY A 92 -3.34 -4.15 17.08
C GLY A 92 -2.36 -4.73 16.06
N THR A 93 -2.73 -5.88 15.52
CA THR A 93 -1.89 -6.60 14.56
C THR A 93 -2.69 -6.92 13.30
N MET A 94 -2.17 -6.53 12.15
CA MET A 94 -2.64 -7.00 10.87
C MET A 94 -1.99 -8.35 10.57
N PRO A 95 -2.78 -9.41 10.38
CA PRO A 95 -2.23 -10.72 10.04
C PRO A 95 -1.67 -10.73 8.61
N PRO A 96 -0.73 -11.65 8.29
CA PRO A 96 -0.23 -11.83 6.95
C PRO A 96 -1.36 -11.97 5.94
N LYS A 97 -1.31 -11.20 4.85
CA LYS A 97 -2.30 -11.18 3.76
C LYS A 97 -3.75 -10.94 4.19
N GLY A 98 -3.98 -10.39 5.40
CA GLY A 98 -5.33 -10.28 5.96
C GLY A 98 -6.05 -11.64 6.12
N PHE A 99 -5.30 -12.71 6.41
CA PHE A 99 -5.74 -14.11 6.42
C PHE A 99 -6.07 -14.72 5.04
N CYS A 100 -5.83 -14.04 3.94
CA CYS A 100 -5.99 -14.64 2.61
C CYS A 100 -4.83 -15.58 2.23
N ASN A 101 -4.79 -16.76 2.83
CA ASN A 101 -3.68 -17.70 2.66
C ASN A 101 -3.50 -18.20 1.22
N LEU A 102 -4.58 -18.22 0.43
CA LEU A 102 -4.58 -18.69 -0.96
C LEU A 102 -4.39 -17.57 -1.99
N CYS A 103 -4.38 -16.30 -1.56
CA CYS A 103 -4.17 -15.17 -2.46
C CYS A 103 -2.73 -15.17 -3.00
N SER A 104 -2.63 -14.99 -4.30
CA SER A 104 -1.36 -14.77 -5.01
C SER A 104 -0.79 -13.38 -4.70
N GLU A 105 0.48 -13.20 -5.05
CA GLU A 105 1.17 -11.92 -4.95
C GLU A 105 0.47 -10.81 -5.73
N ASP A 106 0.06 -11.11 -6.96
CA ASP A 106 -0.63 -10.16 -7.85
C ASP A 106 -2.00 -9.74 -7.29
N GLU A 107 -2.77 -10.66 -6.73
CA GLU A 107 -4.06 -10.36 -6.10
C GLU A 107 -3.89 -9.48 -4.86
N ILE A 108 -2.89 -9.73 -4.02
CA ILE A 108 -2.61 -8.88 -2.86
C ILE A 108 -2.16 -7.47 -3.29
N LYS A 109 -1.31 -7.35 -4.32
CA LYS A 109 -0.94 -6.03 -4.88
C LYS A 109 -2.15 -5.25 -5.37
N LYS A 110 -3.05 -5.91 -6.10
CA LYS A 110 -4.29 -5.30 -6.56
C LYS A 110 -5.22 -4.90 -5.42
N SER A 111 -5.29 -5.69 -4.36
CA SER A 111 -6.09 -5.35 -3.17
C SER A 111 -5.51 -4.15 -2.41
N VAL A 112 -4.18 -4.01 -2.35
CA VAL A 112 -3.53 -2.82 -1.79
C VAL A 112 -3.88 -1.59 -2.61
N LEU A 113 -3.70 -1.63 -3.93
CA LEU A 113 -4.07 -0.51 -4.82
C LEU A 113 -5.55 -0.16 -4.71
N TYR A 114 -6.43 -1.16 -4.66
CA TYR A 114 -7.86 -0.96 -4.46
C TYR A 114 -8.20 -0.30 -3.12
N SER A 115 -7.49 -0.64 -2.04
CA SER A 115 -7.69 -0.02 -0.73
C SER A 115 -7.46 1.50 -0.78
N PHE A 116 -6.41 1.96 -1.48
CA PHE A 116 -6.14 3.39 -1.70
C PHE A 116 -7.19 4.04 -2.62
N HIS A 117 -7.61 3.32 -3.66
CA HIS A 117 -8.70 3.78 -4.54
C HIS A 117 -10.00 3.99 -3.75
N LEU A 118 -10.37 3.03 -2.91
CA LEU A 118 -11.57 3.07 -2.10
C LEU A 118 -11.51 4.16 -1.02
N ALA A 119 -10.39 4.28 -0.31
CA ALA A 119 -10.17 5.34 0.68
C ALA A 119 -10.34 6.73 0.07
N LYS A 120 -9.74 6.97 -1.10
CA LYS A 120 -9.89 8.24 -1.82
C LYS A 120 -11.34 8.53 -2.24
N LYS A 121 -12.08 7.49 -2.65
CA LYS A 121 -13.49 7.60 -3.02
C LYS A 121 -14.37 7.98 -1.81
N VAL A 122 -14.19 7.29 -0.68
CA VAL A 122 -14.92 7.55 0.57
C VAL A 122 -14.66 8.97 1.06
N GLN A 123 -13.40 9.39 1.14
CA GLN A 123 -13.01 10.74 1.59
C GLN A 123 -13.51 11.87 0.66
N LYS A 124 -13.75 11.58 -0.61
CA LYS A 124 -14.34 12.55 -1.55
C LYS A 124 -15.83 12.68 -1.33
N SER A 125 -16.56 11.59 -1.06
CA SER A 125 -18.01 11.65 -0.78
C SER A 125 -18.32 12.44 0.50
N GLU A 126 -17.55 12.23 1.59
CA GLU A 126 -17.72 12.99 2.83
C GLU A 126 -17.55 14.52 2.66
N LYS A 127 -16.65 14.94 1.75
CA LYS A 127 -16.49 16.38 1.47
C LYS A 127 -17.68 16.98 0.75
N SER A 128 -18.34 16.22 -0.14
CA SER A 128 -19.53 16.69 -0.85
C SER A 128 -20.72 16.84 0.09
N ASP A 129 -20.89 15.94 1.03
CA ASP A 129 -22.02 15.96 1.98
C ASP A 129 -21.89 17.13 2.97
N ASN A 130 -20.68 17.39 3.51
CA ASN A 130 -20.41 18.51 4.42
C ASN A 130 -20.52 19.89 3.75
N SER A 131 -20.42 19.99 2.44
CA SER A 131 -20.60 21.27 1.73
C SER A 131 -22.05 21.63 1.47
N THR A 132 -22.96 20.66 1.56
CA THR A 132 -24.41 20.86 1.33
C THR A 132 -25.16 21.23 2.61
N GLU A 133 -24.59 21.02 3.81
CA GLU A 133 -25.19 21.41 5.09
C GLU A 133 -24.89 22.86 5.53
N GLN A 134 -24.10 23.62 4.75
CA GLN A 134 -23.72 25.01 5.07
C GLN A 134 -24.42 26.06 4.21
N GLU A 135 -25.43 25.70 3.43
CA GLU A 135 -26.37 26.62 2.77
C GLU A 135 -27.74 26.52 3.45
#